data_58d0bfe57290594f91d7da9f90f26d8c
#
_entry.id   58d0bfe57290594f91d7da9f90f26d8c
#
_cell.length_a   1.000
_cell.length_b   1.000
_cell.length_c   1.000
_cell.angle_alpha   90.00
_cell.angle_beta   90.00
_cell.angle_gamma   90.00
#
_symmetry.space_group_name_H-M   'P 1'
#
loop_
_entity.id
_entity.type
_entity.pdbx_description
1 polymer ?
#
loop_
_entity_poly.entity_id
_entity_poly.type
_entity_poly.pdbx_seq_one_letter_code
_entity_poly.pdbx_strand_id
1 'polypeptide(L)'
;MLIEFSNVTKRYPEGHEALRDVSFVIEKGEMVFLSGHSGAGKSTLLRLVTLIEHETRGQVIVNGQNLGRLKRRAIPYFRRQIGMVFQDHKLLHNLSVFDNVALPLIVSGFHPRDLRRRVHAALDKVGLLNRDRAKPITLSGGEQQRVGIARAVVNRPSLLIADEPTGNLDAGLSDEIFDLFHDFNYHGVTVLVATHDLRHIERLGKRCLTLSEGRLLKHADSTD
;
A
#
# COMPACT_ATOMS: atom_id res chain seq x y z
N MET A 1 -7.43 1.12 -16.25
CA MET A 1 -6.82 2.20 -15.45
C MET A 1 -7.35 2.14 -14.03
N LEU A 2 -6.46 2.05 -13.02
CA LEU A 2 -6.82 2.08 -11.61
C LEU A 2 -6.34 3.35 -10.91
N ILE A 3 -5.10 3.78 -11.19
CA ILE A 3 -4.52 5.02 -10.68
C ILE A 3 -4.10 5.88 -11.87
N GLU A 4 -4.44 7.17 -11.83
CA GLU A 4 -3.97 8.16 -12.81
C GLU A 4 -3.55 9.43 -12.09
N PHE A 5 -2.35 9.89 -12.40
CA PHE A 5 -1.82 11.20 -12.04
C PHE A 5 -1.68 12.03 -13.31
N SER A 6 -2.25 13.23 -13.32
CA SER A 6 -2.20 14.15 -14.43
C SER A 6 -1.66 15.50 -13.97
N ASN A 7 -0.41 15.81 -14.30
CA ASN A 7 0.33 17.04 -13.97
C ASN A 7 0.25 17.41 -12.49
N VAL A 8 0.44 16.40 -11.61
CA VAL A 8 0.24 16.53 -10.16
C VAL A 8 1.43 17.23 -9.52
N THR A 9 1.15 18.31 -8.79
CA THR A 9 2.10 19.02 -7.94
C THR A 9 1.60 19.02 -6.51
N LYS A 10 2.48 18.71 -5.55
CA LYS A 10 2.21 18.84 -4.13
C LYS A 10 3.24 19.76 -3.49
N ARG A 11 2.76 20.88 -2.95
CA ARG A 11 3.53 21.85 -2.18
C ARG A 11 3.00 21.91 -0.74
N TYR A 12 3.88 21.80 0.22
CA TYR A 12 3.54 21.97 1.64
C TYR A 12 3.57 23.46 2.05
N PRO A 13 2.88 23.83 3.16
CA PRO A 13 2.81 25.24 3.60
C PRO A 13 4.16 25.91 3.81
N GLU A 14 5.18 25.14 4.20
CA GLU A 14 6.56 25.60 4.43
C GLU A 14 7.32 25.90 3.12
N GLY A 15 6.66 25.78 1.97
CA GLY A 15 7.23 26.08 0.64
C GLY A 15 7.88 24.89 -0.06
N HIS A 16 8.07 23.76 0.62
CA HIS A 16 8.67 22.57 0.02
C HIS A 16 7.72 21.92 -1.00
N GLU A 17 8.19 21.74 -2.24
CA GLU A 17 7.50 21.00 -3.29
C GLU A 17 7.93 19.54 -3.29
N ALA A 18 7.11 18.69 -2.71
CA ALA A 18 7.38 17.27 -2.61
C ALA A 18 7.09 16.49 -3.90
N LEU A 19 6.19 17.00 -4.77
CA LEU A 19 5.94 16.46 -6.11
C LEU A 19 5.82 17.62 -7.10
N ARG A 20 6.39 17.45 -8.30
CA ARG A 20 6.49 18.48 -9.33
C ARG A 20 6.08 17.92 -10.69
N ASP A 21 4.88 18.25 -11.14
CA ASP A 21 4.35 17.91 -12.46
C ASP A 21 4.42 16.41 -12.77
N VAL A 22 3.95 15.59 -11.84
CA VAL A 22 4.00 14.13 -11.92
C VAL A 22 2.80 13.61 -12.72
N SER A 23 3.07 12.82 -13.77
CA SER A 23 2.03 12.18 -14.59
C SER A 23 2.38 10.72 -14.85
N PHE A 24 1.46 9.81 -14.55
CA PHE A 24 1.56 8.38 -14.84
C PHE A 24 0.20 7.71 -14.73
N VAL A 25 0.11 6.48 -15.23
CA VAL A 25 -1.06 5.60 -15.11
C VAL A 25 -0.61 4.26 -14.60
N ILE A 26 -1.41 3.65 -13.70
CA ILE A 26 -1.30 2.24 -13.28
C ILE A 26 -2.59 1.54 -13.68
N GLU A 27 -2.45 0.43 -14.40
CA GLU A 27 -3.58 -0.36 -14.85
C GLU A 27 -4.13 -1.28 -13.75
N LYS A 28 -5.37 -1.71 -13.89
CA LYS A 28 -5.97 -2.66 -12.96
C LYS A 28 -5.25 -4.02 -13.06
N GLY A 29 -4.89 -4.58 -11.92
CA GLY A 29 -4.14 -5.85 -11.84
C GLY A 29 -2.64 -5.70 -12.11
N GLU A 30 -2.14 -4.47 -12.30
CA GLU A 30 -0.71 -4.21 -12.45
C GLU A 30 0.01 -4.24 -11.09
N MET A 31 1.23 -4.74 -11.05
CA MET A 31 2.16 -4.57 -9.93
C MET A 31 3.24 -3.57 -10.33
N VAL A 32 3.37 -2.50 -9.56
CA VAL A 32 4.29 -1.40 -9.85
C VAL A 32 5.13 -1.09 -8.63
N PHE A 33 6.42 -0.92 -8.84
CA PHE A 33 7.35 -0.37 -7.85
C PHE A 33 7.44 1.15 -7.96
N LEU A 34 7.55 1.81 -6.83
CA LEU A 34 7.85 3.23 -6.71
C LEU A 34 9.21 3.37 -6.03
N SER A 35 10.24 3.69 -6.80
CA SER A 35 11.62 3.80 -6.33
C SER A 35 12.07 5.26 -6.24
N GLY A 36 13.18 5.49 -5.55
CA GLY A 36 13.81 6.80 -5.37
C GLY A 36 14.47 6.93 -4.01
N HIS A 37 15.40 7.88 -3.88
CA HIS A 37 16.11 8.15 -2.62
C HIS A 37 15.15 8.63 -1.51
N SER A 38 15.64 8.67 -0.26
CA SER A 38 14.87 9.25 0.84
C SER A 38 14.55 10.72 0.53
N GLY A 39 13.31 11.14 0.78
CA GLY A 39 12.86 12.50 0.45
C GLY A 39 12.47 12.72 -1.02
N ALA A 40 12.59 11.74 -1.92
CA ALA A 40 12.21 11.89 -3.34
C ALA A 40 10.73 12.15 -3.61
N GLY A 41 9.85 11.99 -2.59
CA GLY A 41 8.40 12.20 -2.72
C GLY A 41 7.55 10.94 -2.69
N LYS A 42 8.14 9.74 -2.51
CA LYS A 42 7.42 8.45 -2.52
C LYS A 42 6.25 8.42 -1.55
N SER A 43 6.48 8.67 -0.27
CA SER A 43 5.42 8.65 0.76
C SER A 43 4.37 9.74 0.54
N THR A 44 4.76 10.90 -0.04
CA THR A 44 3.80 11.94 -0.44
C THR A 44 2.89 11.44 -1.56
N LEU A 45 3.44 10.77 -2.58
CA LEU A 45 2.65 10.17 -3.66
C LEU A 45 1.65 9.14 -3.08
N LEU A 46 2.09 8.23 -2.19
CA LEU A 46 1.20 7.27 -1.56
C LEU A 46 0.11 7.94 -0.70
N ARG A 47 0.43 9.06 -0.01
CA ARG A 47 -0.57 9.84 0.75
C ARG A 47 -1.62 10.50 -0.15
N LEU A 48 -1.25 10.93 -1.36
CA LEU A 48 -2.22 11.42 -2.34
C LEU A 48 -3.14 10.28 -2.82
N VAL A 49 -2.59 9.11 -3.18
CA VAL A 49 -3.38 7.95 -3.62
C VAL A 49 -4.37 7.49 -2.54
N THR A 50 -4.00 7.57 -1.26
CA THR A 50 -4.86 7.21 -0.13
C THR A 50 -5.73 8.35 0.38
N LEU A 51 -5.64 9.53 -0.28
CA LEU A 51 -6.35 10.76 0.12
C LEU A 51 -6.09 11.18 1.58
N ILE A 52 -4.92 10.85 2.12
CA ILE A 52 -4.42 11.41 3.40
C ILE A 52 -4.03 12.87 3.18
N GLU A 53 -3.49 13.17 2.00
CA GLU A 53 -3.16 14.51 1.53
C GLU A 53 -3.94 14.82 0.25
N HIS A 54 -4.05 16.11 -0.08
CA HIS A 54 -4.59 16.57 -1.35
C HIS A 54 -3.47 17.16 -2.21
N GLU A 55 -3.60 17.04 -3.51
CA GLU A 55 -2.75 17.74 -4.49
C GLU A 55 -2.90 19.26 -4.38
N THR A 56 -1.85 20.00 -4.71
CA THR A 56 -1.90 21.47 -4.85
C THR A 56 -2.35 21.88 -6.24
N ARG A 57 -1.94 21.11 -7.26
CA ARG A 57 -2.33 21.27 -8.67
C ARG A 57 -2.39 19.90 -9.34
N GLY A 58 -3.08 19.87 -10.48
CA GLY A 58 -3.24 18.65 -11.28
C GLY A 58 -4.45 17.84 -10.84
N GLN A 59 -4.44 16.55 -11.14
CA GLN A 59 -5.56 15.65 -10.86
C GLN A 59 -5.07 14.27 -10.48
N VAL A 60 -5.66 13.71 -9.44
CA VAL A 60 -5.47 12.31 -9.03
C VAL A 60 -6.79 11.57 -9.17
N ILE A 61 -6.81 10.52 -9.98
CA ILE A 61 -7.95 9.60 -10.12
C ILE A 61 -7.54 8.24 -9.58
N VAL A 62 -8.37 7.66 -8.72
CA VAL A 62 -8.18 6.29 -8.22
C VAL A 62 -9.52 5.56 -8.32
N ASN A 63 -9.49 4.38 -8.92
CA ASN A 63 -10.69 3.55 -9.14
C ASN A 63 -11.85 4.33 -9.79
N GLY A 64 -11.50 5.18 -10.80
CA GLY A 64 -12.46 6.03 -11.53
C GLY A 64 -12.97 7.24 -10.74
N GLN A 65 -12.49 7.48 -9.51
CA GLN A 65 -12.91 8.61 -8.67
C GLN A 65 -11.84 9.71 -8.66
N ASN A 66 -12.22 10.93 -9.04
CA ASN A 66 -11.36 12.10 -8.91
C ASN A 66 -11.27 12.50 -7.42
N LEU A 67 -10.08 12.37 -6.84
CA LEU A 67 -9.88 12.54 -5.39
C LEU A 67 -10.02 14.00 -4.95
N GLY A 68 -9.61 14.96 -5.79
CA GLY A 68 -9.77 16.39 -5.49
C GLY A 68 -11.23 16.85 -5.42
N ARG A 69 -12.16 16.08 -6.01
CA ARG A 69 -13.62 16.37 -5.99
C ARG A 69 -14.39 15.51 -5.00
N LEU A 70 -13.73 14.61 -4.28
CA LEU A 70 -14.40 13.68 -3.38
C LEU A 70 -14.90 14.42 -2.13
N LYS A 71 -16.21 14.33 -1.86
CA LYS A 71 -16.82 14.93 -0.66
C LYS A 71 -16.30 14.25 0.61
N ARG A 72 -16.05 15.00 1.69
CA ARG A 72 -15.53 14.48 2.98
C ARG A 72 -16.24 13.23 3.48
N ARG A 73 -17.56 13.16 3.35
CA ARG A 73 -18.36 12.00 3.76
C ARG A 73 -18.10 10.73 2.95
N ALA A 74 -17.56 10.83 1.73
CA ALA A 74 -17.25 9.71 0.86
C ALA A 74 -15.82 9.15 1.09
N ILE A 75 -14.93 9.92 1.72
CA ILE A 75 -13.54 9.53 1.97
C ILE A 75 -13.42 8.21 2.75
N PRO A 76 -14.17 7.94 3.83
CA PRO A 76 -14.08 6.65 4.53
C PRO A 76 -14.45 5.47 3.64
N TYR A 77 -15.44 5.61 2.79
CA TYR A 77 -15.86 4.55 1.85
C TYR A 77 -14.82 4.30 0.76
N PHE A 78 -14.19 5.36 0.27
CA PHE A 78 -13.07 5.28 -0.67
C PHE A 78 -11.88 4.53 -0.03
N ARG A 79 -11.47 4.90 1.17
CA ARG A 79 -10.33 4.28 1.86
C ARG A 79 -10.54 2.80 2.18
N ARG A 80 -11.78 2.33 2.35
CA ARG A 80 -12.10 0.91 2.57
C ARG A 80 -11.77 0.03 1.35
N GLN A 81 -11.62 0.63 0.17
CA GLN A 81 -11.27 -0.08 -1.08
C GLN A 81 -9.75 -0.24 -1.24
N ILE A 82 -8.96 0.37 -0.36
CA ILE A 82 -7.50 0.38 -0.40
C ILE A 82 -6.96 -0.35 0.82
N GLY A 83 -6.09 -1.33 0.60
CA GLY A 83 -5.26 -1.92 1.65
C GLY A 83 -3.96 -1.14 1.78
N MET A 84 -3.58 -0.78 3.00
CA MET A 84 -2.33 -0.07 3.26
C MET A 84 -1.46 -0.87 4.22
N VAL A 85 -0.21 -1.13 3.79
CA VAL A 85 0.86 -1.75 4.57
C VAL A 85 1.87 -0.67 4.91
N PHE A 86 2.14 -0.49 6.20
CA PHE A 86 3.03 0.54 6.72
C PHE A 86 4.39 -0.05 7.11
N GLN A 87 5.45 0.73 6.99
CA GLN A 87 6.79 0.34 7.40
C GLN A 87 6.89 -0.02 8.90
N ASP A 88 6.19 0.72 9.76
CA ASP A 88 6.16 0.54 11.22
C ASP A 88 4.94 -0.26 11.69
N HIS A 89 4.36 -1.06 10.82
CA HIS A 89 3.23 -1.98 11.01
C HIS A 89 1.94 -1.31 11.52
N LYS A 90 2.00 -0.25 12.31
CA LYS A 90 0.85 0.46 12.93
C LYS A 90 -0.15 -0.50 13.60
N LEU A 91 0.35 -1.51 14.30
CA LEU A 91 -0.48 -2.45 15.04
C LEU A 91 -0.91 -1.85 16.38
N LEU A 92 -2.12 -2.15 16.80
CA LEU A 92 -2.63 -1.81 18.11
C LEU A 92 -2.18 -2.86 19.12
N HIS A 93 -1.19 -2.52 19.95
CA HIS A 93 -0.52 -3.45 20.86
C HIS A 93 -1.40 -3.97 21.99
N ASN A 94 -2.47 -3.26 22.33
CA ASN A 94 -3.47 -3.67 23.33
C ASN A 94 -4.48 -4.69 22.79
N LEU A 95 -4.59 -4.85 21.47
CA LEU A 95 -5.47 -5.78 20.79
C LEU A 95 -4.74 -7.07 20.40
N SER A 96 -5.50 -8.18 20.25
CA SER A 96 -4.98 -9.42 19.68
C SER A 96 -4.64 -9.28 18.19
N VAL A 97 -3.92 -10.26 17.63
CA VAL A 97 -3.70 -10.38 16.18
C VAL A 97 -5.04 -10.44 15.44
N PHE A 98 -5.96 -11.28 15.94
CA PHE A 98 -7.31 -11.37 15.38
C PHE A 98 -8.00 -10.00 15.33
N ASP A 99 -8.01 -9.27 16.43
CA ASP A 99 -8.69 -7.98 16.53
C ASP A 99 -8.04 -6.92 15.63
N ASN A 100 -6.69 -6.90 15.54
CA ASN A 100 -5.98 -6.03 14.60
C ASN A 100 -6.42 -6.27 13.15
N VAL A 101 -6.53 -7.53 12.73
CA VAL A 101 -6.95 -7.89 11.37
C VAL A 101 -8.45 -7.66 11.16
N ALA A 102 -9.26 -7.78 12.21
CA ALA A 102 -10.71 -7.57 12.14
C ALA A 102 -11.11 -6.09 11.96
N LEU A 103 -10.28 -5.13 12.39
CA LEU A 103 -10.60 -3.70 12.40
C LEU A 103 -11.20 -3.17 11.09
N PRO A 104 -10.62 -3.42 9.89
CA PRO A 104 -11.20 -2.93 8.63
C PRO A 104 -12.59 -3.48 8.36
N LEU A 105 -12.87 -4.72 8.76
CA LEU A 105 -14.18 -5.34 8.60
C LEU A 105 -15.21 -4.73 9.56
N ILE A 106 -14.82 -4.51 10.82
CA ILE A 106 -15.65 -3.86 11.83
C ILE A 106 -16.05 -2.46 11.38
N VAL A 107 -15.08 -1.64 10.95
CA VAL A 107 -15.33 -0.28 10.42
C VAL A 107 -16.18 -0.31 9.16
N SER A 108 -16.11 -1.39 8.38
CA SER A 108 -16.92 -1.56 7.17
C SER A 108 -18.34 -2.05 7.46
N GLY A 109 -18.67 -2.37 8.72
CA GLY A 109 -20.00 -2.81 9.14
C GLY A 109 -20.31 -4.28 8.85
N PHE A 110 -19.27 -5.13 8.72
CA PHE A 110 -19.49 -6.58 8.55
C PHE A 110 -20.13 -7.21 9.79
N HIS A 111 -21.02 -8.16 9.56
CA HIS A 111 -21.69 -8.87 10.64
C HIS A 111 -20.65 -9.73 11.43
N PRO A 112 -20.73 -9.80 12.78
CA PRO A 112 -19.77 -10.55 13.61
C PRO A 112 -19.56 -12.02 13.18
N ARG A 113 -20.58 -12.70 12.67
CA ARG A 113 -20.49 -14.08 12.16
C ARG A 113 -19.51 -14.22 10.98
N ASP A 114 -19.39 -13.19 10.15
CA ASP A 114 -18.50 -13.19 8.98
C ASP A 114 -17.07 -12.83 9.31
N LEU A 115 -16.83 -12.10 10.42
CA LEU A 115 -15.52 -11.62 10.81
C LEU A 115 -14.54 -12.78 11.00
N ARG A 116 -14.92 -13.79 11.79
CA ARG A 116 -14.03 -14.92 12.10
C ARG A 116 -13.53 -15.62 10.85
N ARG A 117 -14.44 -15.96 9.93
CA ARG A 117 -14.09 -16.65 8.68
C ARG A 117 -13.13 -15.82 7.82
N ARG A 118 -13.40 -14.50 7.69
CA ARG A 118 -12.58 -13.60 6.86
C ARG A 118 -11.22 -13.36 7.49
N VAL A 119 -11.15 -13.12 8.81
CA VAL A 119 -9.91 -12.90 9.54
C VAL A 119 -9.04 -14.14 9.49
N HIS A 120 -9.61 -15.34 9.77
CA HIS A 120 -8.84 -16.59 9.70
C HIS A 120 -8.32 -16.85 8.30
N ALA A 121 -9.12 -16.59 7.23
CA ALA A 121 -8.65 -16.72 5.87
C ALA A 121 -7.52 -15.74 5.53
N ALA A 122 -7.55 -14.51 6.05
CA ALA A 122 -6.47 -13.55 5.86
C ALA A 122 -5.20 -13.94 6.64
N LEU A 123 -5.34 -14.44 7.87
CA LEU A 123 -4.22 -14.94 8.68
C LEU A 123 -3.59 -16.20 8.10
N ASP A 124 -4.39 -17.09 7.55
CA ASP A 124 -3.92 -18.29 6.85
C ASP A 124 -3.03 -17.94 5.65
N LYS A 125 -3.47 -16.98 4.83
CA LYS A 125 -2.71 -16.47 3.68
C LYS A 125 -1.31 -15.97 4.04
N VAL A 126 -1.11 -15.46 5.24
CA VAL A 126 0.19 -14.97 5.72
C VAL A 126 0.88 -15.92 6.70
N GLY A 127 0.37 -17.16 6.85
CA GLY A 127 0.97 -18.19 7.71
C GLY A 127 0.86 -17.91 9.22
N LEU A 128 -0.15 -17.15 9.67
CA LEU A 128 -0.30 -16.73 11.07
C LEU A 128 -1.60 -17.22 11.73
N LEU A 129 -2.28 -18.21 11.15
CA LEU A 129 -3.54 -18.72 11.70
C LEU A 129 -3.41 -19.17 13.17
N ASN A 130 -2.28 -19.77 13.54
CA ASN A 130 -2.00 -20.28 14.89
C ASN A 130 -1.67 -19.16 15.89
N ARG A 131 -1.54 -17.91 15.45
CA ARG A 131 -1.18 -16.74 16.25
C ARG A 131 -2.35 -15.78 16.47
N ASP A 132 -3.57 -16.17 16.13
CA ASP A 132 -4.75 -15.28 16.15
C ASP A 132 -5.00 -14.64 17.53
N ARG A 133 -4.72 -15.35 18.63
CA ARG A 133 -4.86 -14.87 20.02
C ARG A 133 -3.64 -14.13 20.57
N ALA A 134 -2.51 -14.20 19.89
CA ALA A 134 -1.28 -13.53 20.34
C ALA A 134 -1.46 -12.02 20.34
N LYS A 135 -0.63 -11.31 21.11
CA LYS A 135 -0.52 -9.85 21.05
C LYS A 135 0.67 -9.45 20.20
N PRO A 136 0.60 -8.33 19.47
CA PRO A 136 1.69 -7.86 18.60
C PRO A 136 3.06 -7.82 19.29
N ILE A 137 3.11 -7.45 20.58
CA ILE A 137 4.37 -7.34 21.34
C ILE A 137 5.08 -8.70 21.51
N THR A 138 4.38 -9.82 21.36
CA THR A 138 4.97 -11.19 21.46
C THR A 138 5.40 -11.75 20.12
N LEU A 139 5.25 -10.98 19.04
CA LEU A 139 5.58 -11.37 17.67
C LEU A 139 6.94 -10.83 17.25
N SER A 140 7.65 -11.57 16.38
CA SER A 140 8.82 -11.06 15.65
C SER A 140 8.42 -9.91 14.70
N GLY A 141 9.40 -9.11 14.25
CA GLY A 141 9.15 -8.03 13.28
C GLY A 141 8.50 -8.52 11.99
N GLY A 142 8.96 -9.66 11.46
CA GLY A 142 8.37 -10.29 10.27
C GLY A 142 6.95 -10.79 10.51
N GLU A 143 6.65 -11.37 11.69
CA GLU A 143 5.28 -11.75 12.06
C GLU A 143 4.37 -10.51 12.18
N GLN A 144 4.85 -9.41 12.79
CA GLN A 144 4.11 -8.15 12.88
C GLN A 144 3.81 -7.58 11.50
N GLN A 145 4.78 -7.64 10.57
CA GLN A 145 4.58 -7.21 9.18
C GLN A 145 3.52 -8.07 8.49
N ARG A 146 3.56 -9.38 8.65
CA ARG A 146 2.54 -10.27 8.11
C ARG A 146 1.14 -10.01 8.69
N VAL A 147 1.03 -9.65 9.98
CA VAL A 147 -0.26 -9.18 10.55
C VAL A 147 -0.72 -7.90 9.88
N GLY A 148 0.19 -6.95 9.63
CA GLY A 148 -0.09 -5.71 8.89
C GLY A 148 -0.62 -5.97 7.48
N ILE A 149 -0.03 -6.94 6.77
CA ILE A 149 -0.47 -7.38 5.44
C ILE A 149 -1.85 -8.04 5.53
N ALA A 150 -2.06 -8.98 6.46
CA ALA A 150 -3.37 -9.63 6.66
C ALA A 150 -4.48 -8.59 6.91
N ARG A 151 -4.21 -7.59 7.76
CA ARG A 151 -5.12 -6.46 8.01
C ARG A 151 -5.40 -5.66 6.74
N ALA A 152 -4.40 -5.43 5.90
CA ALA A 152 -4.56 -4.67 4.66
C ALA A 152 -5.44 -5.41 3.64
N VAL A 153 -5.35 -6.75 3.57
CA VAL A 153 -6.05 -7.55 2.55
C VAL A 153 -7.39 -8.15 3.01
N VAL A 154 -7.70 -8.13 4.31
CA VAL A 154 -8.89 -8.79 4.88
C VAL A 154 -10.22 -8.33 4.26
N ASN A 155 -10.26 -7.05 3.84
CA ASN A 155 -11.44 -6.45 3.19
C ASN A 155 -11.46 -6.70 1.67
N ARG A 156 -10.51 -7.47 1.12
CA ARG A 156 -10.34 -7.73 -0.31
C ARG A 156 -10.27 -6.45 -1.14
N PRO A 157 -9.28 -5.58 -0.87
CA PRO A 157 -9.15 -4.31 -1.59
C PRO A 157 -8.81 -4.55 -3.07
N SER A 158 -9.23 -3.63 -3.93
CA SER A 158 -8.82 -3.61 -5.34
C SER A 158 -7.39 -3.08 -5.54
N LEU A 159 -6.89 -2.33 -4.57
CA LEU A 159 -5.57 -1.71 -4.54
C LEU A 159 -4.88 -2.00 -3.21
N LEU A 160 -3.70 -2.59 -3.26
CA LEU A 160 -2.79 -2.78 -2.13
C LEU A 160 -1.60 -1.84 -2.28
N ILE A 161 -1.37 -1.02 -1.27
CA ILE A 161 -0.25 -0.08 -1.22
C ILE A 161 0.68 -0.50 -0.08
N ALA A 162 1.98 -0.48 -0.32
CA ALA A 162 2.98 -0.71 0.70
C ALA A 162 4.04 0.39 0.69
N ASP A 163 4.32 0.98 1.86
CA ASP A 163 5.36 2.00 2.04
C ASP A 163 6.52 1.36 2.81
N GLU A 164 7.65 1.08 2.09
CA GLU A 164 8.87 0.44 2.61
C GLU A 164 8.58 -0.82 3.46
N PRO A 165 7.85 -1.82 2.91
CA PRO A 165 7.29 -2.92 3.72
C PRO A 165 8.32 -3.86 4.33
N THR A 166 9.58 -3.77 3.92
CA THR A 166 10.66 -4.66 4.36
C THR A 166 11.86 -3.92 4.97
N GLY A 167 11.73 -2.62 5.20
CA GLY A 167 12.85 -1.76 5.64
C GLY A 167 13.51 -2.15 6.97
N ASN A 168 12.86 -2.99 7.79
CA ASN A 168 13.38 -3.45 9.09
C ASN A 168 13.51 -4.99 9.15
N LEU A 169 13.50 -5.69 8.00
CA LEU A 169 13.54 -7.14 7.93
C LEU A 169 14.85 -7.62 7.30
N ASP A 170 15.26 -8.84 7.65
CA ASP A 170 16.35 -9.51 6.96
C ASP A 170 15.96 -9.91 5.52
N ALA A 171 16.96 -10.34 4.73
CA ALA A 171 16.77 -10.63 3.32
C ALA A 171 15.76 -11.77 3.09
N GLY A 172 15.79 -12.83 3.90
CA GLY A 172 14.90 -13.98 3.75
C GLY A 172 13.44 -13.63 4.01
N LEU A 173 13.18 -12.91 5.13
CA LEU A 173 11.84 -12.41 5.45
C LEU A 173 11.35 -11.38 4.42
N SER A 174 12.25 -10.57 3.87
CA SER A 174 11.93 -9.63 2.80
C SER A 174 11.44 -10.35 1.55
N ASP A 175 12.12 -11.43 1.15
CA ASP A 175 11.72 -12.26 0.02
C ASP A 175 10.30 -12.83 0.21
N GLU A 176 10.00 -13.40 1.39
CA GLU A 176 8.67 -13.92 1.72
C GLU A 176 7.57 -12.84 1.63
N ILE A 177 7.84 -11.61 2.07
CA ILE A 177 6.89 -10.50 1.99
C ILE A 177 6.62 -10.11 0.54
N PHE A 178 7.65 -10.03 -0.30
CA PHE A 178 7.46 -9.71 -1.71
C PHE A 178 6.77 -10.83 -2.48
N ASP A 179 6.99 -12.09 -2.11
CA ASP A 179 6.26 -13.23 -2.67
C ASP A 179 4.77 -13.18 -2.33
N LEU A 180 4.41 -12.75 -1.11
CA LEU A 180 3.01 -12.49 -0.73
C LEU A 180 2.39 -11.38 -1.61
N PHE A 181 3.09 -10.26 -1.86
CA PHE A 181 2.59 -9.22 -2.74
C PHE A 181 2.42 -9.70 -4.18
N HIS A 182 3.36 -10.51 -4.67
CA HIS A 182 3.26 -11.13 -5.98
C HIS A 182 2.06 -12.09 -6.06
N ASP A 183 1.81 -12.90 -5.04
CA ASP A 183 0.64 -13.79 -4.97
C ASP A 183 -0.68 -12.99 -4.99
N PHE A 184 -0.79 -11.91 -4.21
CA PHE A 184 -1.98 -11.05 -4.27
C PHE A 184 -2.16 -10.43 -5.66
N ASN A 185 -1.08 -10.00 -6.30
CA ASN A 185 -1.14 -9.45 -7.66
C ASN A 185 -1.56 -10.50 -8.68
N TYR A 186 -1.03 -11.72 -8.60
CA TYR A 186 -1.42 -12.85 -9.45
C TYR A 186 -2.92 -13.15 -9.36
N HIS A 187 -3.52 -12.94 -8.18
CA HIS A 187 -4.96 -13.07 -7.96
C HIS A 187 -5.76 -11.81 -8.33
N GLY A 188 -5.17 -10.86 -9.06
CA GLY A 188 -5.84 -9.71 -9.67
C GLY A 188 -5.89 -8.45 -8.80
N VAL A 189 -5.23 -8.42 -7.65
CA VAL A 189 -5.09 -7.19 -6.85
C VAL A 189 -4.05 -6.29 -7.53
N THR A 190 -4.35 -5.01 -7.69
CA THR A 190 -3.33 -4.03 -8.12
C THR A 190 -2.42 -3.73 -6.94
N VAL A 191 -1.11 -3.75 -7.15
CA VAL A 191 -0.13 -3.58 -6.08
C VAL A 191 0.83 -2.44 -6.39
N LEU A 192 0.95 -1.47 -5.47
CA LEU A 192 1.90 -0.36 -5.55
C LEU A 192 2.83 -0.42 -4.34
N VAL A 193 4.11 -0.70 -4.56
CA VAL A 193 5.11 -0.83 -3.49
C VAL A 193 6.16 0.27 -3.60
N ALA A 194 6.22 1.16 -2.61
CA ALA A 194 7.36 2.05 -2.46
C ALA A 194 8.50 1.30 -1.77
N THR A 195 9.65 1.24 -2.41
CA THR A 195 10.88 0.64 -1.87
C THR A 195 12.12 1.25 -2.50
N HIS A 196 13.23 1.19 -1.76
CA HIS A 196 14.57 1.50 -2.28
C HIS A 196 15.40 0.22 -2.54
N ASP A 197 14.85 -0.97 -2.26
CA ASP A 197 15.54 -2.25 -2.49
C ASP A 197 15.43 -2.68 -3.96
N LEU A 198 16.48 -2.40 -4.72
CA LEU A 198 16.57 -2.71 -6.15
C LEU A 198 16.56 -4.22 -6.43
N ARG A 199 17.04 -5.07 -5.50
CA ARG A 199 17.06 -6.54 -5.68
C ARG A 199 15.68 -7.11 -5.93
N HIS A 200 14.67 -6.65 -5.19
CA HIS A 200 13.29 -7.11 -5.36
C HIS A 200 12.66 -6.57 -6.64
N ILE A 201 13.02 -5.34 -7.05
CA ILE A 201 12.56 -4.76 -8.31
C ILE A 201 13.07 -5.61 -9.48
N GLU A 202 14.37 -5.93 -9.49
CA GLU A 202 15.00 -6.77 -10.51
C GLU A 202 14.47 -8.20 -10.46
N ARG A 203 14.40 -8.84 -9.29
CA ARG A 203 13.91 -10.21 -9.10
C ARG A 203 12.51 -10.41 -9.66
N LEU A 204 11.61 -9.47 -9.42
CA LEU A 204 10.22 -9.60 -9.85
C LEU A 204 9.97 -9.08 -11.27
N GLY A 205 10.90 -8.32 -11.86
CA GLY A 205 10.81 -7.83 -13.24
C GLY A 205 9.54 -7.01 -13.51
N LYS A 206 9.02 -6.30 -12.50
CA LYS A 206 7.82 -5.48 -12.63
C LYS A 206 8.19 -4.04 -12.94
N ARG A 207 7.26 -3.31 -13.55
CA ARG A 207 7.42 -1.90 -13.87
C ARG A 207 7.82 -1.09 -12.64
N CYS A 208 8.77 -0.18 -12.81
CA CYS A 208 9.27 0.69 -11.77
C CYS A 208 9.08 2.16 -12.17
N LEU A 209 8.43 2.94 -11.31
CA LEU A 209 8.35 4.38 -11.39
C LEU A 209 9.44 4.96 -10.49
N THR A 210 10.41 5.68 -11.04
CA THR A 210 11.52 6.26 -10.28
C THR A 210 11.26 7.74 -10.02
N LEU A 211 11.21 8.13 -8.75
CA LEU A 211 11.13 9.53 -8.33
C LEU A 211 12.51 10.08 -7.98
N SER A 212 12.79 11.28 -8.47
CA SER A 212 13.95 12.08 -8.07
C SER A 212 13.52 13.53 -7.91
N GLU A 213 13.81 14.12 -6.75
CA GLU A 213 13.47 15.52 -6.41
C GLU A 213 12.02 15.92 -6.75
N GLY A 214 11.08 15.01 -6.46
CA GLY A 214 9.66 15.20 -6.71
C GLY A 214 9.22 15.04 -8.17
N ARG A 215 10.09 14.62 -9.09
CA ARG A 215 9.78 14.37 -10.49
C ARG A 215 9.90 12.89 -10.83
N LEU A 216 9.07 12.42 -11.74
CA LEU A 216 9.28 11.11 -12.36
C LEU A 216 10.44 11.21 -13.36
N LEU A 217 11.43 10.33 -13.17
CA LEU A 217 12.42 10.09 -14.21
C LEU A 217 11.72 9.34 -15.34
N LYS A 218 11.86 9.84 -16.57
CA LYS A 218 11.43 9.09 -17.75
C LYS A 218 12.30 7.83 -17.82
N HIS A 219 11.72 6.66 -17.60
CA HIS A 219 12.35 5.45 -18.08
C HIS A 219 12.38 5.53 -19.61
N ALA A 220 13.56 5.37 -20.21
CA ALA A 220 13.61 4.92 -21.58
C ALA A 220 12.89 3.56 -21.56
N ASP A 221 11.75 3.48 -22.26
CA ASP A 221 11.08 2.22 -22.50
C ASP A 221 12.13 1.27 -23.08
N SER A 222 12.40 0.19 -22.36
CA SER A 222 13.17 -0.91 -22.90
C SER A 222 12.26 -1.63 -23.92
N THR A 223 12.11 -0.99 -25.08
CA THR A 223 11.71 -1.64 -26.33
C THR A 223 12.98 -1.89 -27.11
N ASP A 224 13.47 -3.13 -27.04
CA ASP A 224 13.93 -3.90 -28.20
C ASP A 224 14.04 -5.36 -27.79
#